data_4d52ae9e3bf2c2882586ad2f46168f29
#
_entry.id   4d52ae9e3bf2c2882586ad2f46168f29
#
_cell.length_a   1.000
_cell.length_b   1.000
_cell.length_c   1.000
_cell.angle_alpha   90.00
_cell.angle_beta   90.00
_cell.angle_gamma   90.00
#
_symmetry.space_group_name_H-M   'P 1'
#
loop_
_entity.id
_entity.type
_entity.pdbx_description
1 polymer ?
#
loop_
_entity_poly.entity_id
_entity_poly.type
_entity_poly.pdbx_seq_one_letter_code
_entity_poly.pdbx_strand_id
1 'polypeptide(L)'
;MSECLFCKICEGQIPATITYRDEEVVAFKDIGPKAPFHELVIPIRHIASLNEAKPEDAALLGKLIIVASKLAVAAGFGNSGFRVVVNAGPDAGQSVPHVHLHALAGRSLGWPPG
;
A
#
# COMPACT_ATOMS: atom_id res chain seq x y z
N MET A 1 -15.02 -12.77 12.09
CA MET A 1 -15.29 -11.67 11.17
C MET A 1 -14.38 -10.51 11.48
N SER A 2 -13.76 -9.96 10.47
CA SER A 2 -12.88 -8.82 10.66
C SER A 2 -13.66 -7.53 10.61
N GLU A 3 -13.33 -6.58 11.49
CA GLU A 3 -13.80 -5.20 11.40
C GLU A 3 -12.89 -4.34 10.55
N CYS A 4 -11.78 -4.90 10.07
CA CYS A 4 -10.79 -4.18 9.29
C CYS A 4 -11.30 -3.89 7.89
N LEU A 5 -11.29 -2.60 7.51
CA LEU A 5 -11.69 -2.15 6.19
C LEU A 5 -10.93 -2.88 5.08
N PHE A 6 -9.61 -3.01 5.24
CA PHE A 6 -8.77 -3.62 4.21
C PHE A 6 -8.93 -5.14 4.15
N CYS A 7 -9.17 -5.80 5.28
CA CYS A 7 -9.53 -7.22 5.25
C CYS A 7 -10.82 -7.43 4.47
N LYS A 8 -11.79 -6.53 4.65
CA LYS A 8 -13.05 -6.60 3.92
C LYS A 8 -12.87 -6.39 2.42
N ILE A 9 -11.94 -5.52 2.03
CA ILE A 9 -11.60 -5.33 0.62
C ILE A 9 -10.99 -6.61 0.05
N CYS A 10 -10.08 -7.24 0.78
CA CYS A 10 -9.46 -8.50 0.35
C CYS A 10 -10.48 -9.60 0.16
N GLU A 11 -11.52 -9.61 0.99
CA GLU A 11 -12.58 -10.62 0.97
C GLU A 11 -13.70 -10.31 -0.03
N GLY A 12 -13.61 -9.16 -0.71
CA GLY A 12 -14.62 -8.76 -1.66
C GLY A 12 -15.91 -8.22 -1.04
N GLN A 13 -15.91 -7.91 0.25
CA GLN A 13 -17.09 -7.42 0.95
C GLN A 13 -17.30 -5.91 0.75
N ILE A 14 -16.22 -5.19 0.43
CA ILE A 14 -16.27 -3.75 0.15
C ILE A 14 -15.65 -3.54 -1.23
N PRO A 15 -16.33 -2.81 -2.13
CA PRO A 15 -15.79 -2.59 -3.47
C PRO A 15 -14.53 -1.73 -3.46
N ALA A 16 -13.62 -2.05 -4.37
CA ALA A 16 -12.40 -1.28 -4.60
C ALA A 16 -11.96 -1.55 -6.04
N THR A 17 -11.21 -0.61 -6.61
CA THR A 17 -10.64 -0.81 -7.95
C THR A 17 -9.32 -1.57 -7.79
N ILE A 18 -9.41 -2.89 -7.88
CA ILE A 18 -8.26 -3.77 -7.70
C ILE A 18 -7.37 -3.67 -8.94
N THR A 19 -6.08 -3.42 -8.71
CA THR A 19 -5.09 -3.30 -9.79
C THR A 19 -4.10 -4.47 -9.79
N TYR A 20 -4.01 -5.21 -8.69
CA TYR A 20 -3.14 -6.37 -8.59
C TYR A 20 -3.67 -7.30 -7.49
N ARG A 21 -3.55 -8.59 -7.70
CA ARG A 21 -3.91 -9.58 -6.70
C ARG A 21 -3.16 -10.88 -6.92
N ASP A 22 -2.61 -11.42 -5.83
CA ASP A 22 -2.12 -12.80 -5.81
C ASP A 22 -2.52 -13.42 -4.47
N GLU A 23 -1.94 -14.56 -4.10
CA GLU A 23 -2.34 -15.25 -2.87
C GLU A 23 -1.91 -14.54 -1.59
N GLU A 24 -1.05 -13.53 -1.67
CA GLU A 24 -0.53 -12.85 -0.49
C GLU A 24 -0.80 -11.34 -0.47
N VAL A 25 -0.98 -10.72 -1.64
CA VAL A 25 -0.96 -9.26 -1.80
C VAL A 25 -2.14 -8.80 -2.65
N VAL A 26 -2.72 -7.68 -2.26
CA VAL A 26 -3.75 -6.99 -3.04
C VAL A 26 -3.33 -5.54 -3.20
N ALA A 27 -3.52 -4.98 -4.39
CA ALA A 27 -3.32 -3.56 -4.61
C ALA A 27 -4.58 -2.96 -5.23
N PHE A 28 -4.88 -1.71 -4.88
CA PHE A 28 -6.07 -1.03 -5.37
C PHE A 28 -5.85 0.47 -5.35
N LYS A 29 -6.66 1.18 -6.13
CA LYS A 29 -6.56 2.64 -6.22
C LYS A 29 -7.06 3.29 -4.94
N ASP A 30 -6.33 4.33 -4.49
CA ASP A 30 -6.79 5.15 -3.37
C ASP A 30 -7.97 5.99 -3.85
N ILE A 31 -9.04 6.03 -3.08
CA ILE A 31 -10.25 6.77 -3.43
C ILE A 31 -10.09 8.28 -3.20
N GLY A 32 -9.06 8.69 -2.44
CA GLY A 32 -8.73 10.09 -2.23
C GLY A 32 -7.30 10.36 -2.68
N PRO A 33 -6.99 10.21 -3.99
CA PRO A 33 -5.59 10.22 -4.44
C PRO A 33 -4.90 11.55 -4.17
N LYS A 34 -3.64 11.47 -3.76
CA LYS A 34 -2.79 12.62 -3.48
C LYS A 34 -1.80 12.87 -4.62
N ALA A 35 -1.84 12.06 -5.66
CA ALA A 35 -1.02 12.19 -6.85
C ALA A 35 -1.78 11.56 -8.02
N PRO A 36 -1.40 11.88 -9.29
CA PRO A 36 -2.07 11.26 -10.44
C PRO A 36 -2.05 9.74 -10.44
N PHE A 37 -0.97 9.15 -9.92
CA PHE A 37 -0.90 7.72 -9.62
C PHE A 37 -0.82 7.58 -8.10
N HIS A 38 -1.81 6.95 -7.49
CA HIS A 38 -1.82 6.70 -6.06
C HIS A 38 -2.54 5.39 -5.79
N GLU A 39 -1.76 4.34 -5.52
CA GLU A 39 -2.31 3.02 -5.24
C GLU A 39 -1.83 2.54 -3.89
N LEU A 40 -2.65 1.71 -3.27
CA LEU A 40 -2.35 1.09 -1.98
C LEU A 40 -2.00 -0.37 -2.22
N VAL A 41 -0.97 -0.84 -1.54
CA VAL A 41 -0.53 -2.23 -1.62
C VAL A 41 -0.57 -2.81 -0.22
N ILE A 42 -1.33 -3.87 -0.04
CA ILE A 42 -1.59 -4.46 1.28
C ILE A 42 -1.34 -5.96 1.28
N PRO A 43 -0.93 -6.52 2.43
CA PRO A 43 -0.93 -7.97 2.58
C PRO A 43 -2.36 -8.45 2.85
N ILE A 44 -2.70 -9.63 2.34
CA ILE A 44 -4.00 -10.24 2.66
C ILE A 44 -4.03 -10.62 4.14
N ARG A 45 -2.92 -11.15 4.65
CA ARG A 45 -2.81 -11.46 6.07
C ARG A 45 -2.81 -10.16 6.88
N HIS A 46 -3.64 -10.09 7.90
CA HIS A 46 -3.78 -8.88 8.71
C HIS A 46 -2.56 -8.68 9.59
N ILE A 47 -1.84 -7.58 9.38
CA ILE A 47 -0.79 -7.06 10.26
C ILE A 47 -1.21 -5.63 10.54
N ALA A 48 -1.48 -5.31 11.81
CA ALA A 48 -2.09 -4.03 12.14
C ALA A 48 -1.18 -2.84 11.84
N SER A 49 0.13 -2.98 12.06
CA SER A 49 1.10 -1.91 11.86
C SER A 49 2.50 -2.52 11.78
N LEU A 50 3.47 -1.76 11.26
CA LEU A 50 4.86 -2.23 11.18
C LEU A 50 5.43 -2.64 12.52
N ASN A 51 5.06 -1.95 13.60
CA ASN A 51 5.58 -2.30 14.93
C ASN A 51 5.04 -3.63 15.45
N GLU A 52 4.05 -4.22 14.79
CA GLU A 52 3.58 -5.58 15.09
C GLU A 52 4.13 -6.62 14.14
N ALA A 53 4.90 -6.20 13.13
CA ALA A 53 5.53 -7.15 12.22
C ALA A 53 6.67 -7.87 12.93
N LYS A 54 6.92 -9.10 12.50
CA LYS A 54 7.93 -9.98 13.09
C LYS A 54 8.98 -10.31 12.04
N PRO A 55 10.15 -10.83 12.45
CA PRO A 55 11.19 -11.19 11.48
C PRO A 55 10.71 -12.14 10.38
N GLU A 56 9.80 -13.05 10.69
CA GLU A 56 9.25 -13.96 9.69
C GLU A 56 8.34 -13.27 8.67
N ASP A 57 7.97 -12.00 8.92
CA ASP A 57 7.18 -11.22 7.96
C ASP A 57 8.05 -10.50 6.92
N ALA A 58 9.38 -10.62 7.02
CA ALA A 58 10.30 -9.85 6.18
C ALA A 58 10.07 -10.10 4.68
N ALA A 59 9.88 -11.34 4.28
CA ALA A 59 9.66 -11.66 2.86
C ALA A 59 8.36 -11.04 2.35
N LEU A 60 7.31 -11.10 3.14
CA LEU A 60 6.01 -10.52 2.77
C LEU A 60 6.12 -8.99 2.65
N LEU A 61 6.76 -8.34 3.63
CA LEU A 61 6.92 -6.88 3.59
C LEU A 61 7.77 -6.46 2.40
N GLY A 62 8.83 -7.19 2.11
CA GLY A 62 9.65 -6.95 0.92
C GLY A 62 8.84 -7.10 -0.36
N LYS A 63 7.97 -8.09 -0.41
CA LYS A 63 7.09 -8.31 -1.57
C LYS A 63 6.16 -7.13 -1.79
N LEU A 64 5.63 -6.52 -0.73
CA LEU A 64 4.78 -5.33 -0.86
C LEU A 64 5.53 -4.21 -1.57
N ILE A 65 6.79 -3.99 -1.21
CA ILE A 65 7.61 -2.95 -1.83
C ILE A 65 7.84 -3.26 -3.32
N ILE A 66 8.16 -4.50 -3.64
CA ILE A 66 8.40 -4.91 -5.03
C ILE A 66 7.12 -4.74 -5.86
N VAL A 67 5.98 -5.15 -5.34
CA VAL A 67 4.70 -5.00 -6.04
C VAL A 67 4.40 -3.52 -6.27
N ALA A 68 4.56 -2.68 -5.25
CA ALA A 68 4.34 -1.24 -5.39
C ALA A 68 5.22 -0.65 -6.49
N SER A 69 6.50 -1.03 -6.51
CA SER A 69 7.45 -0.55 -7.51
C SER A 69 7.06 -1.00 -8.92
N LYS A 70 6.69 -2.27 -9.07
CA LYS A 70 6.31 -2.80 -10.38
C LYS A 70 5.04 -2.15 -10.93
N LEU A 71 4.09 -1.82 -10.06
CA LEU A 71 2.87 -1.14 -10.48
C LEU A 71 3.18 0.28 -10.99
N ALA A 72 4.06 1.01 -10.30
CA ALA A 72 4.45 2.35 -10.72
C ALA A 72 5.22 2.31 -12.04
N VAL A 73 6.12 1.35 -12.21
CA VAL A 73 6.88 1.17 -13.45
C VAL A 73 5.94 0.81 -14.60
N ALA A 74 5.02 -0.12 -14.37
CA ALA A 74 4.06 -0.54 -15.40
C ALA A 74 3.13 0.61 -15.82
N ALA A 75 2.86 1.55 -14.91
CA ALA A 75 2.04 2.72 -15.21
C ALA A 75 2.83 3.82 -15.93
N GLY A 76 4.12 3.62 -16.18
CA GLY A 76 4.95 4.55 -16.94
C GLY A 76 5.80 5.49 -16.11
N PHE A 77 5.90 5.29 -14.80
CA PHE A 77 6.58 6.22 -13.91
C PHE A 77 7.97 5.76 -13.46
N GLY A 78 8.54 4.75 -14.13
CA GLY A 78 9.84 4.22 -13.75
C GLY A 78 10.96 5.25 -13.89
N ASN A 79 10.96 6.01 -14.99
CA ASN A 79 12.03 6.99 -15.24
C ASN A 79 11.80 8.30 -14.50
N SER A 80 10.58 8.82 -14.49
CA SER A 80 10.29 10.09 -13.80
C SER A 80 10.34 9.92 -12.28
N GLY A 81 10.08 8.72 -11.80
CA GLY A 81 10.20 8.40 -10.39
C GLY A 81 8.88 8.23 -9.68
N PHE A 82 8.96 7.57 -8.55
CA PHE A 82 7.80 7.31 -7.70
C PHE A 82 8.26 7.23 -6.24
N ARG A 83 7.31 7.34 -5.34
CA ARG A 83 7.61 7.24 -3.91
C ARG A 83 6.76 6.15 -3.30
N VAL A 84 7.36 5.36 -2.42
CA VAL A 84 6.64 4.37 -1.63
C VAL A 84 6.69 4.81 -0.18
N VAL A 85 5.53 4.88 0.46
CA VAL A 85 5.39 5.34 1.85
C VAL A 85 4.64 4.30 2.64
N VAL A 86 5.10 4.01 3.83
CA VAL A 86 4.35 3.21 4.79
C VAL A 86 4.32 3.97 6.12
N ASN A 87 3.12 4.19 6.64
CA ASN A 87 2.92 4.91 7.88
C ASN A 87 2.63 3.92 9.00
N ALA A 88 3.29 4.10 10.13
CA ALA A 88 3.08 3.26 11.31
C ALA A 88 2.80 4.17 12.50
N GLY A 89 1.62 4.02 13.08
CA GLY A 89 1.23 4.72 14.30
C GLY A 89 0.63 6.10 14.07
N PRO A 90 0.16 6.74 15.15
CA PRO A 90 -0.62 7.98 15.06
C PRO A 90 0.19 9.18 14.57
N ASP A 91 1.44 9.31 15.00
CA ASP A 91 2.25 10.46 14.57
C ASP A 91 2.59 10.42 13.10
N ALA A 92 2.61 9.23 12.51
CA ALA A 92 2.84 9.08 11.07
C ALA A 92 1.54 9.22 10.26
N GLY A 93 0.39 9.24 10.93
CA GLY A 93 -0.90 9.37 10.26
C GLY A 93 -1.43 8.07 9.69
N GLN A 94 -1.14 6.95 10.36
CA GLN A 94 -1.70 5.67 9.92
C GLN A 94 -3.22 5.70 10.15
N SER A 95 -3.97 5.69 9.06
CA SER A 95 -5.42 5.87 9.11
C SER A 95 -6.19 4.55 9.26
N VAL A 96 -5.61 3.45 8.79
CA VAL A 96 -6.25 2.12 8.84
C VAL A 96 -5.29 1.16 9.54
N PRO A 97 -5.73 0.43 10.59
CA PRO A 97 -4.86 -0.50 11.30
C PRO A 97 -4.69 -1.82 10.54
N HIS A 98 -4.05 -1.74 9.42
CA HIS A 98 -3.68 -2.83 8.53
C HIS A 98 -2.55 -2.28 7.66
N VAL A 99 -1.38 -2.90 7.70
CA VAL A 99 -0.21 -2.42 6.96
C VAL A 99 -0.57 -2.14 5.52
N HIS A 100 -0.24 -0.94 5.05
CA HIS A 100 -0.46 -0.58 3.66
C HIS A 100 0.63 0.36 3.19
N LEU A 101 1.12 0.13 1.98
CA LEU A 101 2.08 0.98 1.33
C LEU A 101 1.35 1.87 0.33
N HIS A 102 1.67 3.16 0.34
CA HIS A 102 1.22 4.08 -0.69
C HIS A 102 2.27 4.11 -1.79
N ALA A 103 1.87 3.91 -3.03
CA ALA A 103 2.72 4.13 -4.19
C ALA A 103 2.22 5.39 -4.88
N LEU A 104 3.06 6.39 -4.98
CA LEU A 104 2.70 7.73 -5.45
C LEU A 104 3.61 8.14 -6.61
N ALA A 105 3.01 8.68 -7.67
CA ALA A 105 3.77 9.11 -8.83
C ALA A 105 2.96 10.07 -9.69
N GLY A 106 3.60 10.66 -10.69
CA GLY A 106 2.92 11.48 -11.67
C GLY A 106 3.02 12.97 -11.40
N ARG A 107 3.71 13.36 -10.35
CA ARG A 107 4.06 14.76 -10.06
C ARG A 107 5.31 14.80 -9.22
N SER A 108 5.90 15.98 -9.10
CA SER A 108 7.03 16.14 -8.20
C SER A 108 6.58 16.00 -6.76
N LEU A 109 7.29 15.21 -5.99
CA LEU A 109 7.02 14.96 -4.57
C LEU A 109 8.12 15.64 -3.76
N GLY A 110 7.73 16.43 -2.78
CA GLY A 110 8.67 17.26 -2.05
C GLY A 110 9.55 16.53 -1.07
N TRP A 111 10.55 17.22 -0.59
CA TRP A 111 11.43 16.77 0.45
C TRP A 111 11.66 17.92 1.44
N PRO A 112 11.57 17.70 2.77
CA PRO A 112 11.33 16.42 3.45
C PRO A 112 9.93 15.88 3.21
N PRO A 113 9.73 14.56 3.44
CA PRO A 113 8.47 13.89 3.06
C PRO A 113 7.28 14.21 3.99
N GLY A 114 7.50 14.91 5.04
CA GLY A 114 6.42 15.25 5.97
C GLY A 114 6.59 16.58 6.63
#